data_ce7c77921896f8b006063bdc38be1a53
#
_entry.id   ce7c77921896f8b006063bdc38be1a53
#
_cell.length_a   1.000
_cell.length_b   1.000
_cell.length_c   1.000
_cell.angle_alpha   90.00
_cell.angle_beta   90.00
_cell.angle_gamma   90.00
#
_symmetry.space_group_name_H-M   'P 1'
#
loop_
_entity.id
_entity.type
_entity.pdbx_description
1 polymer ?
#
loop_
_entity_poly.entity_id
_entity_poly.type
_entity_poly.pdbx_seq_one_letter_code
_entity_poly.pdbx_strand_id
1 'polypeptide(L)'
;MNTDQKNKIIIISSPSGAGKTTLCKLLLKKMRNINLSISFTSRNQRLNEKNGKDYFFVTKEKFNQLKNKNFFIETAINFGNYYGSPFKNLKTSKKKQILFDIDWKGARKIRKKIDKEDIIDFFILPPSIKELKKRLLKRGRDKKDDIDLRLSYAIKEISHYKEYSYVLINQNVQQTVNEIVDIINTNLIIEKNRRLTERKIKSLINI
;
A
#
# COMPACT_ATOMS: atom_id res chain seq x y z
N MET A 1 8.87 -17.05 26.63
CA MET A 1 7.53 -17.23 26.07
C MET A 1 7.35 -16.25 24.93
N ASN A 2 7.33 -16.76 23.72
CA ASN A 2 7.29 -15.96 22.49
C ASN A 2 5.89 -15.38 22.30
N THR A 3 5.69 -14.13 22.67
CA THR A 3 4.48 -13.41 22.29
C THR A 3 4.64 -13.02 20.84
N ASP A 4 3.99 -13.74 19.95
CA ASP A 4 3.93 -13.43 18.53
C ASP A 4 3.30 -12.05 18.33
N GLN A 5 4.19 -11.05 18.21
CA GLN A 5 3.78 -9.72 17.81
C GLN A 5 3.40 -9.79 16.34
N LYS A 6 2.08 -9.93 16.06
CA LYS A 6 1.58 -9.83 14.69
C LYS A 6 2.06 -8.51 14.07
N ASN A 7 2.64 -8.59 12.90
CA ASN A 7 3.08 -7.40 12.17
C ASN A 7 1.84 -6.68 11.62
N LYS A 8 1.73 -5.38 11.87
CA LYS A 8 0.70 -4.58 11.21
C LYS A 8 0.98 -4.46 9.71
N ILE A 9 -0.07 -4.52 8.93
CA ILE A 9 -0.07 -4.29 7.50
C ILE A 9 -0.44 -2.85 7.25
N ILE A 10 0.43 -2.13 6.55
CA ILE A 10 0.18 -0.75 6.12
C ILE A 10 -0.19 -0.81 4.64
N ILE A 11 -1.34 -0.27 4.28
CA ILE A 11 -1.78 -0.17 2.89
C ILE A 11 -1.84 1.29 2.51
N ILE A 12 -1.19 1.66 1.41
CA ILE A 12 -1.33 2.99 0.82
C ILE A 12 -1.89 2.82 -0.59
N SER A 13 -3.06 3.41 -0.82
CA SER A 13 -3.71 3.48 -2.12
C SER A 13 -3.97 4.93 -2.53
N SER A 14 -4.08 5.16 -3.81
CA SER A 14 -4.39 6.48 -4.36
C SER A 14 -4.82 6.38 -5.81
N PRO A 15 -5.50 7.38 -6.35
CA PRO A 15 -5.65 7.50 -7.79
C PRO A 15 -4.30 7.71 -8.47
N SER A 16 -4.23 7.31 -9.75
CA SER A 16 -3.03 7.50 -10.56
C SER A 16 -2.63 8.98 -10.60
N GLY A 17 -1.38 9.30 -10.25
CA GLY A 17 -0.88 10.70 -10.24
C GLY A 17 -0.92 11.41 -8.89
N ALA A 18 -1.56 10.86 -7.86
CA ALA A 18 -1.63 11.51 -6.53
C ALA A 18 -0.32 11.52 -5.72
N GLY A 19 0.75 10.84 -6.19
CA GLY A 19 2.07 10.88 -5.54
C GLY A 19 2.41 9.67 -4.66
N LYS A 20 1.62 8.59 -4.68
CA LYS A 20 1.76 7.39 -3.85
C LYS A 20 3.19 6.85 -3.77
N THR A 21 3.81 6.57 -4.90
CA THR A 21 5.19 6.01 -4.94
C THR A 21 6.22 6.92 -4.27
N THR A 22 6.08 8.24 -4.39
CA THR A 22 6.96 9.20 -3.71
C THR A 22 6.76 9.15 -2.20
N LEU A 23 5.50 9.13 -1.74
CA LEU A 23 5.15 8.98 -0.33
C LEU A 23 5.70 7.68 0.25
N CYS A 24 5.48 6.55 -0.43
CA CYS A 24 6.00 5.25 0.02
C CYS A 24 7.53 5.24 0.13
N LYS A 25 8.24 5.81 -0.84
CA LYS A 25 9.71 5.92 -0.80
C LYS A 25 10.21 6.78 0.38
N LEU A 26 9.56 7.89 0.65
CA LEU A 26 9.92 8.76 1.79
C LEU A 26 9.56 8.11 3.13
N LEU A 27 8.40 7.46 3.22
CA LEU A 27 7.99 6.72 4.41
C LEU A 27 9.01 5.63 4.77
N LEU A 28 9.45 4.83 3.79
CA LEU A 28 10.47 3.79 3.99
C LEU A 28 11.83 4.34 4.43
N LYS A 29 12.19 5.57 3.99
CA LYS A 29 13.40 6.26 4.48
C LYS A 29 13.26 6.71 5.92
N LYS A 30 12.07 7.17 6.31
CA LYS A 30 11.79 7.74 7.63
C LYS A 30 11.55 6.66 8.69
N MET A 31 10.93 5.54 8.34
CA MET A 31 10.59 4.45 9.25
C MET A 31 11.37 3.17 8.91
N ARG A 32 12.47 2.91 9.63
CA ARG A 32 13.35 1.73 9.40
C ARG A 32 12.71 0.39 9.79
N ASN A 33 11.61 0.44 10.54
CA ASN A 33 10.83 -0.73 10.96
C ASN A 33 9.72 -1.12 9.98
N ILE A 34 9.71 -0.57 8.77
CA ILE A 34 8.78 -0.91 7.70
C ILE A 34 9.53 -1.55 6.53
N ASN A 35 9.00 -2.63 5.99
CA ASN A 35 9.47 -3.25 4.75
C ASN A 35 8.42 -3.08 3.65
N LEU A 36 8.88 -2.78 2.43
CA LEU A 36 8.00 -2.75 1.26
C LEU A 36 7.67 -4.17 0.80
N SER A 37 6.39 -4.45 0.61
CA SER A 37 5.95 -5.62 -0.15
C SER A 37 6.17 -5.37 -1.64
N ILE A 38 7.30 -5.86 -2.18
CA ILE A 38 7.61 -5.70 -3.60
C ILE A 38 6.67 -6.57 -4.42
N SER A 39 5.82 -5.94 -5.23
CA SER A 39 4.85 -6.61 -6.09
C SER A 39 5.47 -7.12 -7.39
N PHE A 40 4.86 -8.15 -7.96
CA PHE A 40 5.12 -8.61 -9.32
C PHE A 40 4.25 -7.84 -10.30
N THR A 41 4.77 -7.60 -11.51
CA THR A 41 3.99 -6.98 -12.59
C THR A 41 4.37 -7.52 -13.95
N SER A 42 3.37 -7.60 -14.84
CA SER A 42 3.59 -7.92 -16.26
C SER A 42 3.84 -6.67 -17.13
N ARG A 43 3.85 -5.49 -16.52
CA ARG A 43 4.17 -4.24 -17.20
C ARG A 43 5.67 -4.19 -17.51
N ASN A 44 6.04 -3.63 -18.66
CA ASN A 44 7.43 -3.37 -18.99
C ASN A 44 8.09 -2.45 -17.94
N GLN A 45 9.34 -2.75 -17.64
CA GLN A 45 10.18 -1.95 -16.75
C GLN A 45 10.41 -0.55 -17.35
N ARG A 46 10.32 0.49 -16.52
CA ARG A 46 10.62 1.87 -16.93
C ARG A 46 12.10 2.17 -16.68
N LEU A 47 12.60 3.23 -17.37
CA LEU A 47 14.02 3.60 -17.41
C LEU A 47 14.69 3.71 -16.02
N ASN A 48 13.96 4.24 -15.04
CA ASN A 48 14.49 4.49 -13.68
C ASN A 48 14.01 3.47 -12.64
N GLU A 49 13.42 2.36 -13.07
CA GLU A 49 12.98 1.29 -12.17
C GLU A 49 14.02 0.16 -12.13
N LYS A 50 14.11 -0.53 -11.00
CA LYS A 50 15.02 -1.65 -10.79
C LYS A 50 14.24 -2.91 -10.45
N ASN A 51 14.51 -4.01 -11.19
CA ASN A 51 13.93 -5.32 -10.91
C ASN A 51 14.32 -5.78 -9.49
N GLY A 52 13.33 -6.33 -8.76
CA GLY A 52 13.52 -6.75 -7.37
C GLY A 52 13.58 -5.62 -6.34
N LYS A 53 13.48 -4.35 -6.78
CA LYS A 53 13.45 -3.19 -5.90
C LYS A 53 12.15 -2.38 -6.02
N ASP A 54 11.76 -2.01 -7.23
CA ASP A 54 10.50 -1.30 -7.48
C ASP A 54 9.37 -2.30 -7.77
N TYR A 55 9.65 -3.32 -8.58
CA TYR A 55 8.79 -4.47 -8.90
C TYR A 55 9.64 -5.69 -9.25
N PHE A 56 9.03 -6.88 -9.20
CA PHE A 56 9.50 -8.04 -9.95
C PHE A 56 8.81 -8.02 -11.32
N PHE A 57 9.57 -7.67 -12.37
CA PHE A 57 9.05 -7.63 -13.75
C PHE A 57 9.08 -9.02 -14.34
N VAL A 58 7.90 -9.50 -14.77
CA VAL A 58 7.72 -10.86 -15.33
C VAL A 58 6.83 -10.81 -16.55
N THR A 59 6.86 -11.84 -17.40
CA THR A 59 5.92 -11.97 -18.53
C THR A 59 4.50 -12.26 -18.01
N LYS A 60 3.48 -12.05 -18.86
CA LYS A 60 2.09 -12.39 -18.53
C LYS A 60 1.93 -13.89 -18.24
N GLU A 61 2.60 -14.73 -19.00
CA GLU A 61 2.62 -16.19 -18.84
C GLU A 61 3.18 -16.59 -17.49
N LYS A 62 4.34 -16.00 -17.11
CA LYS A 62 4.96 -16.24 -15.80
C LYS A 62 4.08 -15.75 -14.66
N PHE A 63 3.44 -14.58 -14.81
CA PHE A 63 2.51 -14.07 -13.80
C PHE A 63 1.33 -15.04 -13.61
N ASN A 64 0.73 -15.55 -14.70
CA ASN A 64 -0.36 -16.50 -14.64
C ASN A 64 0.05 -17.85 -14.01
N GLN A 65 1.25 -18.36 -14.32
CA GLN A 65 1.80 -19.53 -13.64
C GLN A 65 1.89 -19.34 -12.11
N LEU A 66 2.38 -18.19 -11.66
CA LEU A 66 2.46 -17.86 -10.24
C LEU A 66 1.07 -17.72 -9.61
N LYS A 67 0.13 -17.08 -10.31
CA LYS A 67 -1.26 -16.93 -9.85
C LYS A 67 -1.94 -18.29 -9.66
N ASN A 68 -1.78 -19.21 -10.61
CA ASN A 68 -2.35 -20.56 -10.54
C ASN A 68 -1.76 -21.39 -9.37
N LYS A 69 -0.55 -21.08 -8.93
CA LYS A 69 0.10 -21.67 -7.75
C LYS A 69 -0.29 -20.96 -6.43
N ASN A 70 -1.32 -20.11 -6.42
CA ASN A 70 -1.72 -19.32 -5.26
C ASN A 70 -0.57 -18.51 -4.61
N PHE A 71 0.39 -18.05 -5.41
CA PHE A 71 1.58 -17.34 -4.93
C PHE A 71 1.27 -15.97 -4.36
N PHE A 72 0.16 -15.32 -4.80
CA PHE A 72 -0.19 -13.95 -4.47
C PHE A 72 -1.29 -13.86 -3.41
N ILE A 73 -1.11 -12.97 -2.42
CA ILE A 73 -2.17 -12.60 -1.47
C ILE A 73 -3.27 -11.80 -2.16
N GLU A 74 -2.87 -10.94 -3.10
CA GLU A 74 -3.78 -10.15 -3.93
C GLU A 74 -3.25 -10.08 -5.36
N THR A 75 -4.14 -9.85 -6.32
CA THR A 75 -3.83 -9.54 -7.71
C THR A 75 -4.78 -8.48 -8.24
N ALA A 76 -4.30 -7.59 -9.11
CA ALA A 76 -5.10 -6.57 -9.78
C ALA A 76 -4.71 -6.46 -11.27
N ILE A 77 -5.64 -5.93 -12.08
CA ILE A 77 -5.36 -5.59 -13.48
C ILE A 77 -5.56 -4.07 -13.61
N ASN A 78 -4.52 -3.38 -14.08
CA ASN A 78 -4.55 -1.95 -14.33
C ASN A 78 -3.95 -1.66 -15.69
N PHE A 79 -4.72 -0.96 -16.54
CA PHE A 79 -4.31 -0.63 -17.91
C PHE A 79 -3.73 -1.83 -18.67
N GLY A 80 -4.44 -3.00 -18.62
CA GLY A 80 -4.05 -4.23 -19.31
C GLY A 80 -2.83 -4.97 -18.75
N ASN A 81 -2.23 -4.49 -17.64
CA ASN A 81 -1.12 -5.12 -16.97
C ASN A 81 -1.54 -5.77 -15.65
N TYR A 82 -0.92 -6.91 -15.35
CA TYR A 82 -1.13 -7.65 -14.10
C TYR A 82 -0.22 -7.10 -13.00
N TYR A 83 -0.75 -7.07 -11.78
CA TYR A 83 -0.03 -6.74 -10.55
C TYR A 83 -0.39 -7.75 -9.48
N GLY A 84 0.55 -8.11 -8.61
CA GLY A 84 0.27 -9.03 -7.51
C GLY A 84 1.33 -9.00 -6.44
N SER A 85 0.91 -9.05 -5.19
CA SER A 85 1.77 -9.06 -4.02
C SER A 85 1.92 -10.48 -3.48
N PRO A 86 3.15 -11.01 -3.29
CA PRO A 86 3.34 -12.39 -2.89
C PRO A 86 3.01 -12.61 -1.41
N PHE A 87 2.42 -13.77 -1.07
CA PHE A 87 2.14 -14.19 0.32
C PHE A 87 3.37 -14.21 1.21
N LYS A 88 4.55 -14.55 0.66
CA LYS A 88 5.79 -14.62 1.42
C LYS A 88 6.15 -13.30 2.12
N ASN A 89 5.71 -12.18 1.58
CA ASN A 89 5.97 -10.86 2.15
C ASN A 89 5.29 -10.67 3.53
N LEU A 90 4.24 -11.44 3.85
CA LEU A 90 3.61 -11.45 5.17
C LEU A 90 4.46 -12.12 6.24
N LYS A 91 5.41 -12.99 5.83
CA LYS A 91 6.27 -13.76 6.74
C LYS A 91 7.58 -13.05 7.08
N THR A 92 7.71 -11.77 6.76
CA THR A 92 8.92 -11.00 7.10
C THR A 92 9.10 -10.88 8.61
N SER A 93 10.35 -10.63 9.04
CA SER A 93 10.80 -10.72 10.44
C SER A 93 9.78 -10.17 11.44
N LYS A 94 9.58 -10.87 12.57
CA LYS A 94 8.61 -10.63 13.67
C LYS A 94 8.56 -9.21 14.27
N LYS A 95 9.35 -8.25 13.76
CA LYS A 95 9.47 -6.88 14.31
C LYS A 95 9.25 -5.77 13.28
N LYS A 96 8.86 -6.10 12.04
CA LYS A 96 8.72 -5.08 10.99
C LYS A 96 7.31 -5.05 10.42
N GLN A 97 6.78 -3.83 10.28
CA GLN A 97 5.54 -3.58 9.57
C GLN A 97 5.74 -3.84 8.07
N ILE A 98 4.67 -4.16 7.37
CA ILE A 98 4.72 -4.43 5.93
C ILE A 98 3.90 -3.39 5.21
N LEU A 99 4.54 -2.65 4.29
CA LEU A 99 3.90 -1.64 3.45
C LEU A 99 3.50 -2.23 2.10
N PHE A 100 2.23 -2.10 1.75
CA PHE A 100 1.67 -2.40 0.44
C PHE A 100 1.39 -1.10 -0.32
N ASP A 101 2.12 -0.88 -1.44
CA ASP A 101 1.86 0.16 -2.43
C ASP A 101 0.95 -0.42 -3.53
N ILE A 102 -0.35 -0.45 -3.29
CA ILE A 102 -1.34 -1.12 -4.14
C ILE A 102 -2.54 -0.22 -4.48
N ASP A 103 -3.36 -0.64 -5.43
CA ASP A 103 -4.63 0.02 -5.73
C ASP A 103 -5.77 -0.43 -4.78
N TRP A 104 -6.94 0.20 -4.92
CA TRP A 104 -8.12 -0.12 -4.13
C TRP A 104 -8.63 -1.56 -4.32
N LYS A 105 -8.44 -2.15 -5.52
CA LYS A 105 -8.83 -3.55 -5.80
C LYS A 105 -7.96 -4.53 -5.03
N GLY A 106 -6.65 -4.28 -5.01
CA GLY A 106 -5.70 -5.05 -4.21
C GLY A 106 -5.98 -4.89 -2.71
N ALA A 107 -6.23 -3.66 -2.25
CA ALA A 107 -6.58 -3.38 -0.86
C ALA A 107 -7.83 -4.14 -0.40
N ARG A 108 -8.90 -4.15 -1.20
CA ARG A 108 -10.10 -4.96 -0.91
C ARG A 108 -9.80 -6.45 -0.74
N LYS A 109 -8.91 -7.01 -1.56
CA LYS A 109 -8.53 -8.43 -1.49
C LYS A 109 -7.74 -8.75 -0.23
N ILE A 110 -6.86 -7.84 0.21
CA ILE A 110 -6.13 -7.98 1.47
C ILE A 110 -7.09 -7.92 2.65
N ARG A 111 -8.00 -6.92 2.69
CA ARG A 111 -9.01 -6.78 3.77
C ARG A 111 -9.92 -8.01 3.93
N LYS A 112 -10.14 -8.78 2.87
CA LYS A 112 -10.92 -10.04 2.94
C LYS A 112 -10.15 -11.19 3.57
N LYS A 113 -8.83 -11.10 3.69
CA LYS A 113 -7.95 -12.19 4.15
C LYS A 113 -7.24 -11.90 5.47
N ILE A 114 -7.24 -10.65 5.88
CA ILE A 114 -6.51 -10.18 7.07
C ILE A 114 -7.50 -9.42 7.95
N ASP A 115 -7.41 -9.66 9.25
CA ASP A 115 -8.26 -9.02 10.24
C ASP A 115 -8.09 -7.50 10.19
N LYS A 116 -9.20 -6.77 10.29
CA LYS A 116 -9.22 -5.30 10.23
C LYS A 116 -8.28 -4.66 11.25
N GLU A 117 -8.18 -5.26 12.41
CA GLU A 117 -7.30 -4.78 13.50
C GLU A 117 -5.81 -4.86 13.14
N ASP A 118 -5.41 -5.73 12.21
CA ASP A 118 -4.03 -5.87 11.77
C ASP A 118 -3.69 -4.94 10.59
N ILE A 119 -4.64 -4.12 10.10
CA ILE A 119 -4.49 -3.24 8.96
C ILE A 119 -4.54 -1.78 9.39
N ILE A 120 -3.61 -0.97 8.87
CA ILE A 120 -3.63 0.50 8.89
C ILE A 120 -3.65 0.95 7.44
N ASP A 121 -4.76 1.46 6.94
CA ASP A 121 -4.91 1.75 5.52
C ASP A 121 -5.21 3.22 5.23
N PHE A 122 -4.53 3.73 4.21
CA PHE A 122 -4.56 5.11 3.78
C PHE A 122 -5.04 5.22 2.34
N PHE A 123 -5.92 6.18 2.08
CA PHE A 123 -6.23 6.64 0.74
C PHE A 123 -5.70 8.05 0.53
N ILE A 124 -4.80 8.22 -0.44
CA ILE A 124 -4.16 9.49 -0.69
C ILE A 124 -4.84 10.21 -1.84
N LEU A 125 -5.38 11.38 -1.56
CA LEU A 125 -6.04 12.24 -2.53
C LEU A 125 -5.08 13.31 -3.07
N PRO A 126 -5.21 13.72 -4.33
CA PRO A 126 -4.59 14.94 -4.83
C PRO A 126 -5.31 16.17 -4.25
N PRO A 127 -4.65 17.35 -4.18
CA PRO A 127 -5.29 18.58 -3.69
C PRO A 127 -6.47 19.03 -4.55
N SER A 128 -6.41 18.77 -5.85
CA SER A 128 -7.49 19.05 -6.80
C SER A 128 -7.32 18.22 -8.08
N ILE A 129 -8.40 18.11 -8.86
CA ILE A 129 -8.37 17.49 -10.18
C ILE A 129 -7.44 18.28 -11.15
N LYS A 130 -7.40 19.60 -11.03
CA LYS A 130 -6.49 20.47 -11.80
C LYS A 130 -5.02 20.11 -11.53
N GLU A 131 -4.65 19.95 -10.26
CA GLU A 131 -3.29 19.56 -9.89
C GLU A 131 -2.97 18.12 -10.31
N LEU A 132 -3.94 17.21 -10.22
CA LEU A 132 -3.81 15.84 -10.71
C LEU A 132 -3.50 15.83 -12.22
N LYS A 133 -4.26 16.57 -13.03
CA LYS A 133 -4.01 16.72 -14.48
C LYS A 133 -2.61 17.25 -14.75
N LYS A 134 -2.18 18.29 -14.02
CA LYS A 134 -0.84 18.86 -14.12
C LYS A 134 0.26 17.82 -13.81
N ARG A 135 0.08 17.02 -12.77
CA ARG A 135 1.04 15.96 -12.39
C ARG A 135 1.10 14.83 -13.42
N LEU A 136 -0.03 14.47 -14.04
CA LEU A 136 -0.06 13.49 -15.12
C LEU A 136 0.68 14.01 -16.36
N LEU A 137 0.44 15.27 -16.77
CA LEU A 137 1.14 15.94 -17.86
C LEU A 137 2.65 16.01 -17.64
N LYS A 138 3.09 16.45 -16.45
CA LYS A 138 4.53 16.59 -16.11
C LYS A 138 5.29 15.25 -16.16
N ARG A 139 4.61 14.13 -16.02
CA ARG A 139 5.24 12.81 -16.15
C ARG A 139 5.70 12.51 -17.58
N GLY A 140 5.22 13.24 -18.59
CA GLY A 140 5.70 13.19 -19.98
C GLY A 140 5.60 11.83 -20.67
N ARG A 141 4.71 10.94 -20.18
CA ARG A 141 4.71 9.50 -20.52
C ARG A 141 3.56 9.10 -21.40
N ASP A 142 2.64 10.02 -21.66
CA ASP A 142 1.36 9.70 -22.27
C ASP A 142 1.04 10.70 -23.38
N LYS A 143 0.44 10.22 -24.46
CA LYS A 143 -0.20 11.07 -25.47
C LYS A 143 -1.37 11.81 -24.79
N LYS A 144 -1.77 12.95 -25.34
CA LYS A 144 -2.82 13.82 -24.77
C LYS A 144 -4.12 13.05 -24.46
N ASP A 145 -4.52 12.16 -25.36
CA ASP A 145 -5.73 11.32 -25.22
C ASP A 145 -5.63 10.31 -24.05
N ASP A 146 -4.43 9.80 -23.77
CA ASP A 146 -4.16 8.91 -22.64
C ASP A 146 -4.32 9.63 -21.29
N ILE A 147 -4.09 10.96 -21.26
CA ILE A 147 -4.19 11.75 -20.02
C ILE A 147 -5.64 11.93 -19.59
N ASP A 148 -6.55 12.24 -20.52
CA ASP A 148 -7.96 12.43 -20.21
C ASP A 148 -8.61 11.08 -19.81
N LEU A 149 -8.21 9.99 -20.46
CA LEU A 149 -8.61 8.64 -20.05
C LEU A 149 -8.12 8.32 -18.62
N ARG A 150 -6.84 8.62 -18.32
CA ARG A 150 -6.29 8.41 -16.95
C ARG A 150 -6.95 9.29 -15.92
N LEU A 151 -7.33 10.51 -16.28
CA LEU A 151 -8.04 11.40 -15.38
C LEU A 151 -9.43 10.87 -15.08
N SER A 152 -10.16 10.34 -16.08
CA SER A 152 -11.46 9.71 -15.87
C SER A 152 -11.38 8.48 -14.96
N TYR A 153 -10.36 7.64 -15.14
CA TYR A 153 -10.10 6.52 -14.24
C TYR A 153 -9.76 6.99 -12.82
N ALA A 154 -8.92 8.02 -12.68
CA ALA A 154 -8.55 8.56 -11.38
C ALA A 154 -9.76 9.11 -10.61
N ILE A 155 -10.70 9.77 -11.29
CA ILE A 155 -11.96 10.25 -10.68
C ILE A 155 -12.79 9.05 -10.18
N LYS A 156 -12.89 7.97 -10.96
CA LYS A 156 -13.55 6.74 -10.52
C LYS A 156 -12.83 6.09 -9.32
N GLU A 157 -11.50 6.10 -9.31
CA GLU A 157 -10.72 5.57 -8.18
C GLU A 157 -10.95 6.38 -6.90
N ILE A 158 -11.14 7.70 -6.99
CA ILE A 158 -11.43 8.58 -5.84
C ILE A 158 -12.68 8.13 -5.10
N SER A 159 -13.73 7.64 -5.76
CA SER A 159 -14.97 7.22 -5.11
C SER A 159 -14.77 6.11 -4.05
N HIS A 160 -13.66 5.38 -4.11
CA HIS A 160 -13.32 4.32 -3.16
C HIS A 160 -12.68 4.81 -1.85
N TYR A 161 -12.51 6.13 -1.66
CA TYR A 161 -11.89 6.68 -0.45
C TYR A 161 -12.60 6.27 0.85
N LYS A 162 -13.93 6.10 0.82
CA LYS A 162 -14.76 5.69 1.97
C LYS A 162 -14.43 4.29 2.51
N GLU A 163 -13.69 3.48 1.76
CA GLU A 163 -13.29 2.14 2.17
C GLU A 163 -12.07 2.12 3.10
N TYR A 164 -11.44 3.28 3.30
CA TYR A 164 -10.18 3.41 4.03
C TYR A 164 -10.38 4.06 5.39
N SER A 165 -9.58 3.61 6.37
CA SER A 165 -9.61 4.15 7.72
C SER A 165 -9.08 5.59 7.77
N TYR A 166 -8.11 5.91 6.91
CA TYR A 166 -7.50 7.23 6.84
C TYR A 166 -7.48 7.77 5.42
N VAL A 167 -7.95 9.01 5.26
CA VAL A 167 -7.97 9.71 3.96
C VAL A 167 -7.16 10.99 4.11
N LEU A 168 -6.08 11.13 3.33
CA LEU A 168 -5.16 12.26 3.41
C LEU A 168 -5.07 12.99 2.06
N ILE A 169 -5.00 14.32 2.11
CA ILE A 169 -4.83 15.17 0.92
C ILE A 169 -3.35 15.51 0.77
N ASN A 170 -2.71 15.02 -0.30
CA ASN A 170 -1.30 15.25 -0.58
C ASN A 170 -1.05 16.63 -1.23
N GLN A 171 -1.15 17.69 -0.43
CA GLN A 171 -0.75 19.04 -0.82
C GLN A 171 0.76 19.20 -0.76
N ASN A 172 1.34 18.84 0.38
CA ASN A 172 2.78 18.85 0.63
C ASN A 172 3.23 17.43 0.98
N VAL A 173 4.13 16.89 0.18
CA VAL A 173 4.60 15.50 0.32
C VAL A 173 5.22 15.25 1.70
N GLN A 174 6.03 16.19 2.21
CA GLN A 174 6.71 16.01 3.49
C GLN A 174 5.74 16.05 4.67
N GLN A 175 4.76 16.95 4.64
CA GLN A 175 3.69 17.00 5.64
C GLN A 175 2.86 15.73 5.62
N THR A 176 2.42 15.27 4.44
CA THR A 176 1.65 14.02 4.30
C THR A 176 2.43 12.81 4.81
N VAL A 177 3.75 12.74 4.57
CA VAL A 177 4.59 11.67 5.15
C VAL A 177 4.62 11.74 6.67
N ASN A 178 4.73 12.95 7.27
CA ASN A 178 4.71 13.12 8.71
C ASN A 178 3.38 12.66 9.30
N GLU A 179 2.25 13.06 8.73
CA GLU A 179 0.91 12.63 9.14
C GLU A 179 0.77 11.09 9.09
N ILE A 180 1.25 10.44 8.02
CA ILE A 180 1.25 8.98 7.91
C ILE A 180 2.08 8.36 9.05
N VAL A 181 3.27 8.88 9.33
CA VAL A 181 4.15 8.39 10.40
C VAL A 181 3.47 8.50 11.76
N ASP A 182 2.85 9.65 12.06
CA ASP A 182 2.18 9.90 13.33
C ASP A 182 0.98 8.98 13.53
N ILE A 183 0.18 8.78 12.49
CA ILE A 183 -0.94 7.83 12.51
C ILE A 183 -0.46 6.40 12.75
N ILE A 184 0.59 5.96 12.05
CA ILE A 184 1.16 4.62 12.24
C ILE A 184 1.66 4.44 13.68
N ASN A 185 2.43 5.40 14.20
CA ASN A 185 2.99 5.34 15.55
C ASN A 185 1.88 5.30 16.61
N THR A 186 0.84 6.13 16.46
CA THR A 186 -0.32 6.13 17.36
C THR A 186 -1.02 4.78 17.37
N ASN A 187 -1.28 4.18 16.22
CA ASN A 187 -1.87 2.85 16.13
C ASN A 187 -1.01 1.77 16.81
N LEU A 188 0.31 1.83 16.65
CA LEU A 188 1.23 0.89 17.29
C LEU A 188 1.26 1.05 18.82
N ILE A 189 1.17 2.29 19.32
CA ILE A 189 1.08 2.57 20.77
C ILE A 189 -0.22 2.05 21.35
N ILE A 190 -1.35 2.32 20.73
CA ILE A 190 -2.67 1.83 21.15
C ILE A 190 -2.65 0.30 21.23
N GLU A 191 -2.15 -0.37 20.21
CA GLU A 191 -2.07 -1.83 20.17
C GLU A 191 -1.17 -2.39 21.29
N LYS A 192 -0.01 -1.76 21.51
CA LYS A 192 0.89 -2.14 22.61
C LYS A 192 0.21 -2.03 23.96
N ASN A 193 -0.49 -0.92 24.22
CA ASN A 193 -1.20 -0.70 25.48
C ASN A 193 -2.34 -1.70 25.67
N ARG A 194 -3.13 -1.99 24.63
CA ARG A 194 -4.18 -2.99 24.66
C ARG A 194 -3.64 -4.36 25.10
N ARG A 195 -2.55 -4.83 24.50
CA ARG A 195 -1.93 -6.11 24.86
C ARG A 195 -1.37 -6.15 26.26
N LEU A 196 -0.80 -5.05 26.75
CA LEU A 196 -0.32 -4.96 28.14
C LEU A 196 -1.48 -5.06 29.14
N THR A 197 -2.58 -4.37 28.85
CA THR A 197 -3.79 -4.39 29.66
C THR A 197 -4.41 -5.79 29.66
N GLU A 198 -4.54 -6.45 28.53
CA GLU A 198 -5.06 -7.82 28.42
C GLU A 198 -4.21 -8.82 29.22
N ARG A 199 -2.87 -8.70 29.18
CA ARG A 199 -1.99 -9.56 30.01
C ARG A 199 -2.20 -9.31 31.50
N LYS A 200 -2.32 -8.06 31.90
CA LYS A 200 -2.57 -7.71 33.31
C LYS A 200 -3.92 -8.25 33.76
N ILE A 201 -4.97 -8.12 32.96
CA ILE A 201 -6.28 -8.67 33.26
C ILE A 201 -6.19 -10.18 33.43
N LYS A 202 -5.56 -10.92 32.51
CA LYS A 202 -5.36 -12.37 32.62
C LYS A 202 -4.64 -12.76 33.91
N SER A 203 -3.61 -12.01 34.31
CA SER A 203 -2.90 -12.27 35.56
C SER A 203 -3.75 -11.99 36.82
N LEU A 204 -4.71 -11.05 36.73
CA LEU A 204 -5.61 -10.72 37.84
C LEU A 204 -6.73 -11.76 38.06
N ILE A 205 -7.18 -12.40 36.98
CA ILE A 205 -8.28 -13.39 37.03
C ILE A 205 -7.78 -14.84 36.99
N ASN A 206 -6.46 -15.04 37.15
CA ASN A 206 -5.80 -16.37 37.21
C ASN A 206 -6.18 -17.32 36.04
N ILE A 207 -6.29 -16.77 34.83
CA ILE A 207 -6.54 -17.52 33.59
C ILE A 207 -5.25 -17.74 32.81
#